data_8629684ff0dfd267fb22ab1faf450e67
#
_entry.id   8629684ff0dfd267fb22ab1faf450e67
#
_cell.length_a   1.000
_cell.length_b   1.000
_cell.length_c   1.000
_cell.angle_alpha   90.00
_cell.angle_beta   90.00
_cell.angle_gamma   90.00
#
_symmetry.space_group_name_H-M   'P 1'
#
loop_
_entity.id
_entity.type
_entity.pdbx_description
1 polymer ?
#
loop_
_entity_poly.entity_id
_entity_poly.type
_entity_poly.pdbx_seq_one_letter_code
_entity_poly.pdbx_strand_id
1 'polypeptide(L)'
;MEENGTDQLEYYLSSLNELGEVLIDADRVESVGTGILRLTLGTIMASKGAILLYNNKEVALLAGRSFELKPKLTPTKEEIKNLKDYSHSHIVFSKKKKTTTGQIKEELAKNKTEIALPLFHKETFLGILCVGKKFMGQKYSTVDIKVLEIVASHLTKALFNYQLIDEVEAKKTEINLKLLELETLFDISVAISSVLDVDELCDDVLWRSVGILNASKGVVLLSSGESPILNAVANFNWDEDIPLLSKKLAVFKKIEENKKGC
;
A
#
# COMPACT_ATOMS: atom_id res chain seq x y z
N MET A 1 22.08 46.20 -4.30
CA MET A 1 21.56 45.09 -5.12
C MET A 1 22.02 43.74 -4.60
N GLU A 2 23.08 43.62 -3.80
CA GLU A 2 23.58 42.37 -3.22
C GLU A 2 22.84 41.94 -1.93
N GLU A 3 22.31 42.88 -1.14
CA GLU A 3 21.56 42.57 0.10
C GLU A 3 20.28 41.73 -0.14
N ASN A 4 19.56 41.99 -1.23
CA ASN A 4 18.36 41.23 -1.56
C ASN A 4 18.63 39.77 -1.95
N GLY A 5 19.84 39.42 -2.34
CA GLY A 5 20.22 38.06 -2.72
C GLY A 5 20.57 37.17 -1.52
N THR A 6 21.16 37.76 -0.48
CA THR A 6 21.53 37.07 0.76
C THR A 6 20.29 36.73 1.60
N ASP A 7 19.37 37.67 1.78
CA ASP A 7 18.12 37.49 2.50
C ASP A 7 17.24 36.42 1.85
N GLN A 8 17.21 36.38 0.53
CA GLN A 8 16.47 35.38 -0.21
C GLN A 8 17.10 33.99 -0.09
N LEU A 9 18.43 33.91 -0.05
CA LEU A 9 19.14 32.66 0.13
C LEU A 9 18.94 32.10 1.57
N GLU A 10 19.02 32.95 2.58
CA GLU A 10 18.76 32.59 3.97
C GLU A 10 17.33 32.09 4.16
N TYR A 11 16.35 32.74 3.54
CA TYR A 11 14.96 32.28 3.53
C TYR A 11 14.81 30.88 2.92
N TYR A 12 15.46 30.61 1.78
CA TYR A 12 15.44 29.27 1.17
C TYR A 12 16.12 28.22 2.06
N LEU A 13 17.25 28.55 2.68
CA LEU A 13 17.96 27.63 3.60
C LEU A 13 17.14 27.33 4.84
N SER A 14 16.50 28.32 5.43
CA SER A 14 15.59 28.13 6.57
C SER A 14 14.42 27.23 6.21
N SER A 15 13.79 27.46 5.07
CA SER A 15 12.69 26.63 4.57
C SER A 15 13.10 25.19 4.28
N LEU A 16 14.34 24.96 3.82
CA LEU A 16 14.87 23.61 3.60
C LEU A 16 15.16 22.88 4.91
N ASN A 17 15.62 23.57 5.94
CA ASN A 17 15.80 22.99 7.28
C ASN A 17 14.45 22.60 7.90
N GLU A 18 13.44 23.47 7.80
CA GLU A 18 12.09 23.20 8.28
C GLU A 18 11.44 22.01 7.54
N LEU A 19 11.75 21.83 6.25
CA LEU A 19 11.38 20.63 5.50
C LEU A 19 12.00 19.35 6.09
N GLY A 20 13.24 19.43 6.54
CA GLY A 20 13.92 18.31 7.21
C GLY A 20 13.21 17.89 8.50
N GLU A 21 12.78 18.84 9.32
CA GLU A 21 12.06 18.58 10.57
C GLU A 21 10.68 17.97 10.30
N VAL A 22 9.93 18.50 9.34
CA VAL A 22 8.62 17.92 8.94
C VAL A 22 8.74 16.47 8.46
N LEU A 23 9.87 16.09 7.87
CA LEU A 23 10.13 14.73 7.41
C LEU A 23 10.44 13.74 8.55
N ILE A 24 10.94 14.24 9.68
CA ILE A 24 11.35 13.42 10.82
C ILE A 24 10.19 13.18 11.79
N ASP A 25 9.33 14.18 11.99
CA ASP A 25 8.32 14.20 13.05
C ASP A 25 6.95 13.66 12.64
N ALA A 26 6.74 13.26 11.40
CA ALA A 26 5.41 12.90 10.92
C ALA A 26 5.13 11.39 10.95
N ASP A 27 4.16 10.99 11.76
CA ASP A 27 3.68 9.61 11.90
C ASP A 27 2.91 9.07 10.68
N ARG A 28 2.50 9.94 9.74
CA ARG A 28 1.70 9.57 8.56
C ARG A 28 2.15 10.28 7.30
N VAL A 29 2.15 9.54 6.20
CA VAL A 29 2.57 10.05 4.88
C VAL A 29 1.74 11.25 4.41
N GLU A 30 0.46 11.31 4.75
CA GLU A 30 -0.43 12.42 4.41
C GLU A 30 -0.06 13.72 5.13
N SER A 31 0.34 13.64 6.41
CA SER A 31 0.78 14.83 7.17
C SER A 31 2.11 15.35 6.66
N VAL A 32 3.05 14.45 6.32
CA VAL A 32 4.31 14.80 5.63
C VAL A 32 4.01 15.49 4.30
N GLY A 33 3.20 14.88 3.47
CA GLY A 33 2.85 15.42 2.15
C GLY A 33 2.24 16.82 2.24
N THR A 34 1.32 17.02 3.18
CA THR A 34 0.65 18.31 3.40
C THR A 34 1.62 19.37 3.92
N GLY A 35 2.50 19.02 4.88
CA GLY A 35 3.51 19.91 5.42
C GLY A 35 4.51 20.36 4.36
N ILE A 36 5.09 19.41 3.63
CA ILE A 36 6.04 19.68 2.54
C ILE A 36 5.39 20.54 1.45
N LEU A 37 4.17 20.20 1.03
CA LEU A 37 3.49 20.98 0.01
C LEU A 37 3.27 22.43 0.45
N ARG A 38 2.82 22.63 1.69
CA ARG A 38 2.58 23.97 2.25
C ARG A 38 3.84 24.80 2.27
N LEU A 39 4.94 24.24 2.80
CA LEU A 39 6.23 24.90 2.85
C LEU A 39 6.74 25.22 1.43
N THR A 40 6.70 24.25 0.53
CA THR A 40 7.12 24.41 -0.86
C THR A 40 6.37 25.56 -1.53
N LEU A 41 5.04 25.54 -1.48
CA LEU A 41 4.21 26.57 -2.10
C LEU A 41 4.44 27.96 -1.50
N GLY A 42 4.69 28.03 -0.19
CA GLY A 42 5.05 29.28 0.49
C GLY A 42 6.40 29.81 0.01
N THR A 43 7.41 28.96 -0.01
CA THR A 43 8.80 29.31 -0.37
C THR A 43 8.91 29.81 -1.80
N ILE A 44 8.28 29.15 -2.77
CA ILE A 44 8.33 29.54 -4.19
C ILE A 44 7.21 30.51 -4.59
N MET A 45 6.37 30.91 -3.64
CA MET A 45 5.20 31.78 -3.87
C MET A 45 4.26 31.25 -4.95
N ALA A 46 3.99 29.96 -4.97
CA ALA A 46 3.05 29.34 -5.90
C ALA A 46 1.62 29.37 -5.37
N SER A 47 0.65 29.65 -6.24
CA SER A 47 -0.76 29.76 -5.87
C SER A 47 -1.42 28.41 -5.60
N LYS A 48 -0.92 27.35 -6.21
CA LYS A 48 -1.45 25.99 -6.13
C LYS A 48 -0.40 24.94 -6.40
N GLY A 49 -0.65 23.74 -5.95
CA GLY A 49 0.19 22.58 -6.23
C GLY A 49 -0.39 21.31 -5.64
N ALA A 50 0.25 20.22 -5.96
CA ALA A 50 -0.13 18.90 -5.47
C ALA A 50 1.07 17.96 -5.40
N ILE A 51 0.98 16.99 -4.51
CA ILE A 51 1.82 15.80 -4.48
C ILE A 51 0.91 14.63 -4.84
N LEU A 52 1.23 13.96 -5.94
CA LEU A 52 0.55 12.77 -6.42
C LEU A 52 1.39 11.56 -6.06
N LEU A 53 0.79 10.56 -5.43
CA LEU A 53 1.42 9.30 -5.05
C LEU A 53 1.02 8.22 -6.04
N TYR A 54 1.99 7.41 -6.50
CA TYR A 54 1.74 6.22 -7.31
C TYR A 54 1.82 4.98 -6.42
N ASN A 55 0.70 4.29 -6.29
CA ASN A 55 0.60 3.04 -5.55
C ASN A 55 -0.37 2.09 -6.26
N ASN A 56 -0.09 0.78 -6.24
CA ASN A 56 -0.96 -0.26 -6.81
C ASN A 56 -1.43 0.02 -8.25
N LYS A 57 -0.55 0.59 -9.09
CA LYS A 57 -0.83 1.01 -10.49
C LYS A 57 -1.79 2.19 -10.64
N GLU A 58 -2.16 2.84 -9.55
CA GLU A 58 -3.02 4.02 -9.55
C GLU A 58 -2.25 5.24 -9.05
N VAL A 59 -2.65 6.41 -9.53
CA VAL A 59 -2.17 7.70 -9.04
C VAL A 59 -3.24 8.31 -8.17
N ALA A 60 -2.89 8.59 -6.92
CA ALA A 60 -3.77 9.22 -5.93
C ALA A 60 -3.24 10.59 -5.51
N LEU A 61 -4.12 11.45 -5.03
CA LEU A 61 -3.75 12.74 -4.45
C LEU A 61 -3.30 12.52 -3.01
N LEU A 62 -2.01 12.71 -2.73
CA LEU A 62 -1.47 12.67 -1.37
C LEU A 62 -1.72 13.98 -0.63
N ALA A 63 -1.41 15.09 -1.28
CA ALA A 63 -1.65 16.43 -0.77
C ALA A 63 -1.96 17.38 -1.92
N GLY A 64 -2.87 18.32 -1.72
CA GLY A 64 -3.26 19.27 -2.76
C GLY A 64 -3.74 20.60 -2.20
N ARG A 65 -3.36 21.68 -2.89
CA ARG A 65 -3.91 23.00 -2.68
C ARG A 65 -4.48 23.52 -4.00
N SER A 66 -5.81 23.70 -4.05
CA SER A 66 -6.53 24.10 -5.26
C SER A 66 -6.22 23.18 -6.47
N PHE A 67 -6.17 21.88 -6.20
CA PHE A 67 -5.87 20.83 -7.16
C PHE A 67 -6.92 19.72 -7.03
N GLU A 68 -7.52 19.32 -8.14
CA GLU A 68 -8.51 18.25 -8.19
C GLU A 68 -7.98 17.11 -9.06
N LEU A 69 -8.02 15.89 -8.54
CA LEU A 69 -7.63 14.70 -9.28
C LEU A 69 -8.88 13.85 -9.57
N LYS A 70 -8.98 13.35 -10.80
CA LYS A 70 -9.99 12.34 -11.12
C LYS A 70 -9.76 11.07 -10.30
N PRO A 71 -10.81 10.45 -9.75
CA PRO A 71 -10.68 9.16 -9.11
C PRO A 71 -10.16 8.11 -10.12
N LYS A 72 -9.21 7.27 -9.67
CA LYS A 72 -8.64 6.14 -10.44
C LYS A 72 -7.88 6.52 -11.72
N LEU A 73 -6.87 7.36 -11.59
CA LEU A 73 -5.92 7.61 -12.66
C LEU A 73 -4.93 6.44 -12.74
N THR A 74 -4.99 5.66 -13.81
CA THR A 74 -4.13 4.47 -14.03
C THR A 74 -3.20 4.70 -15.21
N PRO A 75 -1.98 5.23 -14.99
CA PRO A 75 -1.04 5.48 -16.07
C PRO A 75 -0.53 4.19 -16.69
N THR A 76 -0.29 4.21 -17.98
CA THR A 76 0.32 3.10 -18.69
C THR A 76 1.83 2.99 -18.35
N LYS A 77 2.39 1.79 -18.55
CA LYS A 77 3.85 1.59 -18.38
C LYS A 77 4.67 2.51 -19.28
N GLU A 78 4.17 2.81 -20.46
CA GLU A 78 4.81 3.71 -21.43
C GLU A 78 4.80 5.16 -20.94
N GLU A 79 3.70 5.64 -20.35
CA GLU A 79 3.65 6.95 -19.72
C GLU A 79 4.67 7.09 -18.59
N ILE A 80 4.76 6.08 -17.72
CA ILE A 80 5.74 6.07 -16.63
C ILE A 80 7.18 6.06 -17.19
N LYS A 81 7.45 5.27 -18.22
CA LYS A 81 8.75 5.26 -18.88
C LYS A 81 9.11 6.62 -19.46
N ASN A 82 8.17 7.28 -20.11
CA ASN A 82 8.37 8.64 -20.66
C ASN A 82 8.59 9.70 -19.58
N LEU A 83 8.03 9.51 -18.37
CA LEU A 83 8.30 10.38 -17.23
C LEU A 83 9.72 10.18 -16.66
N LYS A 84 10.31 9.00 -16.85
CA LYS A 84 11.63 8.67 -16.34
C LYS A 84 12.74 9.53 -16.97
N ASP A 85 12.58 9.96 -18.21
CA ASP A 85 13.52 10.89 -18.88
C ASP A 85 13.66 12.22 -18.11
N TYR A 86 12.72 12.52 -17.23
CA TYR A 86 12.69 13.70 -16.37
C TYR A 86 12.95 13.38 -14.89
N SER A 87 13.46 12.20 -14.54
CA SER A 87 13.63 11.74 -13.14
C SER A 87 14.59 12.63 -12.32
N HIS A 88 15.46 13.37 -12.96
CA HIS A 88 16.40 14.31 -12.33
C HIS A 88 16.20 15.75 -12.82
N SER A 89 15.05 16.04 -13.40
CA SER A 89 14.72 17.28 -14.03
C SER A 89 13.25 17.61 -13.82
N HIS A 90 12.78 18.65 -14.47
CA HIS A 90 11.40 19.13 -14.39
C HIS A 90 10.75 19.19 -15.77
N ILE A 91 9.44 19.06 -15.80
CA ILE A 91 8.62 19.21 -17.00
C ILE A 91 7.92 20.56 -16.92
N VAL A 92 8.19 21.43 -17.91
CA VAL A 92 7.51 22.71 -18.05
C VAL A 92 6.30 22.56 -18.96
N PHE A 93 5.11 22.83 -18.45
CA PHE A 93 3.88 22.85 -19.24
C PHE A 93 3.71 24.20 -19.93
N SER A 94 4.38 24.38 -21.08
CA SER A 94 4.20 25.56 -21.91
C SER A 94 2.98 25.39 -22.81
N LYS A 95 2.18 26.45 -22.98
CA LYS A 95 0.98 26.49 -23.84
C LYS A 95 1.19 26.08 -25.32
N LYS A 96 2.42 25.88 -25.76
CA LYS A 96 2.78 25.70 -27.20
C LYS A 96 3.25 24.28 -27.57
N LYS A 97 3.52 23.36 -26.66
CA LYS A 97 3.91 21.99 -27.04
C LYS A 97 2.77 21.00 -26.78
N LYS A 98 2.00 20.73 -27.81
CA LYS A 98 1.05 19.60 -27.92
C LYS A 98 1.78 18.25 -28.11
N THR A 99 2.80 17.97 -27.35
CA THR A 99 3.52 16.71 -27.51
C THR A 99 3.53 15.98 -26.17
N THR A 100 2.63 15.09 -26.05
CA THR A 100 2.63 13.79 -25.37
C THR A 100 1.24 13.52 -24.82
N THR A 101 0.55 12.61 -25.46
CA THR A 101 -0.69 11.97 -25.06
C THR A 101 -0.43 11.13 -23.81
N GLY A 102 -1.24 11.30 -22.76
CA GLY A 102 -1.19 10.49 -21.57
C GLY A 102 -2.10 11.05 -20.48
N GLN A 103 -2.72 10.16 -19.71
CA GLN A 103 -3.72 10.52 -18.70
C GLN A 103 -3.15 11.47 -17.63
N ILE A 104 -1.91 11.22 -17.19
CA ILE A 104 -1.25 12.09 -16.21
C ILE A 104 -1.10 13.51 -16.77
N LYS A 105 -0.58 13.66 -17.98
CA LYS A 105 -0.34 14.99 -18.57
C LYS A 105 -1.63 15.74 -18.82
N GLU A 106 -2.68 15.07 -19.25
CA GLU A 106 -3.99 15.69 -19.43
C GLU A 106 -4.55 16.20 -18.09
N GLU A 107 -4.40 15.44 -17.03
CA GLU A 107 -4.89 15.82 -15.71
C GLU A 107 -4.08 16.99 -15.13
N LEU A 108 -2.76 16.98 -15.29
CA LEU A 108 -1.90 18.09 -14.90
C LEU A 108 -2.23 19.37 -15.69
N ALA A 109 -2.51 19.24 -16.98
CA ALA A 109 -2.89 20.38 -17.83
C ALA A 109 -4.24 20.99 -17.41
N LYS A 110 -5.25 20.18 -17.07
CA LYS A 110 -6.53 20.64 -16.53
C LYS A 110 -6.35 21.45 -15.25
N ASN A 111 -5.49 20.98 -14.38
CA ASN A 111 -5.16 21.67 -13.14
C ASN A 111 -4.27 22.88 -13.33
N LYS A 112 -3.96 23.26 -14.59
CA LYS A 112 -3.10 24.41 -14.93
C LYS A 112 -1.74 24.33 -14.23
N THR A 113 -1.15 23.14 -14.18
CA THR A 113 0.21 22.91 -13.71
C THR A 113 1.20 23.64 -14.62
N GLU A 114 2.18 24.33 -14.05
CA GLU A 114 3.27 24.95 -14.82
C GLU A 114 4.53 24.12 -14.80
N ILE A 115 4.85 23.52 -13.65
CA ILE A 115 6.01 22.66 -13.47
C ILE A 115 5.57 21.37 -12.79
N ALA A 116 6.06 20.24 -13.29
CA ALA A 116 5.92 18.95 -12.66
C ALA A 116 7.28 18.28 -12.54
N LEU A 117 7.53 17.66 -11.39
CA LEU A 117 8.76 16.92 -11.09
C LEU A 117 8.35 15.47 -10.81
N PRO A 118 8.66 14.54 -11.72
CA PRO A 118 8.46 13.12 -11.46
C PRO A 118 9.39 12.63 -10.37
N LEU A 119 8.85 11.85 -9.43
CA LEU A 119 9.57 11.33 -8.28
C LEU A 119 9.95 9.87 -8.55
N PHE A 120 11.24 9.63 -8.80
CA PHE A 120 11.78 8.30 -9.05
C PHE A 120 12.85 7.95 -8.03
N HIS A 121 12.75 6.77 -7.45
CA HIS A 121 13.86 6.13 -6.75
C HIS A 121 14.41 5.02 -7.62
N LYS A 122 15.59 5.21 -8.22
CA LYS A 122 16.17 4.32 -9.24
C LYS A 122 15.18 4.09 -10.40
N GLU A 123 14.64 2.87 -10.51
CA GLU A 123 13.67 2.49 -11.55
C GLU A 123 12.21 2.63 -11.10
N THR A 124 11.99 2.84 -9.80
CA THR A 124 10.66 2.85 -9.20
C THR A 124 10.05 4.25 -9.28
N PHE A 125 8.90 4.36 -9.95
CA PHE A 125 8.10 5.58 -9.97
C PHE A 125 7.27 5.67 -8.69
N LEU A 126 7.42 6.75 -7.93
CA LEU A 126 6.76 6.96 -6.65
C LEU A 126 5.62 7.98 -6.74
N GLY A 127 5.69 8.91 -7.69
CA GLY A 127 4.70 9.95 -7.79
C GLY A 127 5.16 11.18 -8.56
N ILE A 128 4.48 12.30 -8.35
CA ILE A 128 4.77 13.58 -9.03
C ILE A 128 4.53 14.72 -8.06
N LEU A 129 5.49 15.65 -7.98
CA LEU A 129 5.30 16.97 -7.38
C LEU A 129 4.89 17.96 -8.46
N CYS A 130 3.76 18.63 -8.27
CA CYS A 130 3.19 19.55 -9.24
C CYS A 130 3.04 20.94 -8.63
N VAL A 131 3.39 21.97 -9.37
CA VAL A 131 3.16 23.36 -8.99
C VAL A 131 2.52 24.16 -10.14
N GLY A 132 1.58 25.01 -9.79
CA GLY A 132 0.91 25.90 -10.74
C GLY A 132 1.62 27.24 -10.90
N LYS A 133 0.88 28.29 -11.25
CA LYS A 133 1.45 29.63 -11.42
C LYS A 133 1.90 30.24 -10.11
N LYS A 134 2.99 31.01 -10.18
CA LYS A 134 3.38 31.92 -9.10
C LYS A 134 2.31 33.00 -8.88
N PHE A 135 2.25 33.49 -7.65
CA PHE A 135 1.47 34.70 -7.35
C PHE A 135 1.96 35.87 -8.23
N MET A 136 1.09 36.80 -8.56
CA MET A 136 1.36 37.93 -9.38
C MET A 136 1.83 37.64 -10.84
N GLY A 137 1.70 36.38 -11.32
CA GLY A 137 2.04 35.98 -12.68
C GLY A 137 3.54 36.02 -13.02
N GLN A 138 4.39 36.02 -11.99
CA GLN A 138 5.84 35.95 -12.18
C GLN A 138 6.25 34.58 -12.78
N LYS A 139 7.35 34.58 -13.51
CA LYS A 139 7.94 33.33 -14.01
C LYS A 139 8.81 32.69 -12.93
N TYR A 140 8.94 31.38 -12.99
CA TYR A 140 9.88 30.65 -12.16
C TYR A 140 11.32 31.00 -12.51
N SER A 141 12.11 31.39 -11.52
CA SER A 141 13.54 31.62 -11.66
C SER A 141 14.31 30.27 -11.65
N THR A 142 15.58 30.33 -12.05
CA THR A 142 16.47 29.16 -11.93
C THR A 142 16.66 28.70 -10.50
N VAL A 143 16.60 29.64 -9.54
CA VAL A 143 16.67 29.33 -8.10
C VAL A 143 15.41 28.61 -7.63
N ASP A 144 14.22 29.08 -8.01
CA ASP A 144 12.96 28.38 -7.69
C ASP A 144 12.96 26.94 -8.19
N ILE A 145 13.46 26.72 -9.40
CA ILE A 145 13.55 25.38 -10.00
C ILE A 145 14.50 24.49 -9.19
N LYS A 146 15.68 25.00 -8.80
CA LYS A 146 16.62 24.26 -7.95
C LYS A 146 16.03 23.90 -6.59
N VAL A 147 15.28 24.83 -5.97
CA VAL A 147 14.57 24.56 -4.71
C VAL A 147 13.56 23.43 -4.91
N LEU A 148 12.77 23.47 -6.00
CA LEU A 148 11.81 22.42 -6.33
C LEU A 148 12.49 21.05 -6.53
N GLU A 149 13.64 21.03 -7.22
CA GLU A 149 14.41 19.79 -7.44
C GLU A 149 14.95 19.23 -6.12
N ILE A 150 15.42 20.08 -5.21
CA ILE A 150 15.85 19.64 -3.86
C ILE A 150 14.67 19.08 -3.07
N VAL A 151 13.54 19.78 -3.04
CA VAL A 151 12.31 19.31 -2.39
C VAL A 151 11.85 17.98 -2.98
N ALA A 152 11.83 17.85 -4.31
CA ALA A 152 11.47 16.61 -4.99
C ALA A 152 12.40 15.45 -4.60
N SER A 153 13.72 15.73 -4.47
CA SER A 153 14.69 14.71 -4.02
C SER A 153 14.42 14.23 -2.59
N HIS A 154 14.14 15.14 -1.66
CA HIS A 154 13.81 14.80 -0.28
C HIS A 154 12.48 14.06 -0.19
N LEU A 155 11.46 14.53 -0.91
CA LEU A 155 10.16 13.89 -0.99
C LEU A 155 10.26 12.47 -1.56
N THR A 156 11.08 12.27 -2.59
CA THR A 156 11.36 10.96 -3.16
C THR A 156 11.90 9.98 -2.11
N LYS A 157 12.89 10.42 -1.33
CA LYS A 157 13.48 9.59 -0.27
C LYS A 157 12.46 9.27 0.82
N ALA A 158 11.68 10.26 1.24
CA ALA A 158 10.64 10.08 2.23
C ALA A 158 9.57 9.08 1.77
N LEU A 159 9.03 9.24 0.58
CA LEU A 159 8.02 8.36 0.01
C LEU A 159 8.56 6.93 -0.16
N PHE A 160 9.80 6.78 -0.59
CA PHE A 160 10.43 5.47 -0.71
C PHE A 160 10.60 4.77 0.65
N ASN A 161 11.05 5.51 1.66
CA ASN A 161 11.16 4.98 3.02
C ASN A 161 9.78 4.56 3.57
N TYR A 162 8.74 5.35 3.33
CA TYR A 162 7.38 4.99 3.70
C TYR A 162 6.90 3.70 3.05
N GLN A 163 7.14 3.53 1.75
CA GLN A 163 6.79 2.28 1.05
C GLN A 163 7.52 1.08 1.64
N LEU A 164 8.80 1.23 2.01
CA LEU A 164 9.56 0.16 2.66
C LEU A 164 9.00 -0.20 4.04
N ILE A 165 8.63 0.81 4.84
CA ILE A 165 8.02 0.58 6.17
C ILE A 165 6.70 -0.17 6.01
N ASP A 166 5.82 0.28 5.10
CA ASP A 166 4.53 -0.35 4.83
C ASP A 166 4.69 -1.81 4.36
N GLU A 167 5.67 -2.08 3.48
CA GLU A 167 5.99 -3.43 3.04
C GLU A 167 6.49 -4.31 4.20
N VAL A 168 7.36 -3.77 5.07
CA VAL A 168 7.86 -4.49 6.25
C VAL A 168 6.73 -4.81 7.22
N GLU A 169 5.84 -3.87 7.50
CA GLU A 169 4.68 -4.09 8.38
C GLU A 169 3.71 -5.13 7.80
N ALA A 170 3.44 -5.08 6.50
CA ALA A 170 2.62 -6.08 5.82
C ALA A 170 3.25 -7.48 5.92
N LYS A 171 4.55 -7.59 5.69
CA LYS A 171 5.29 -8.85 5.83
C LYS A 171 5.32 -9.37 7.26
N LYS A 172 5.50 -8.48 8.24
CA LYS A 172 5.45 -8.83 9.66
C LYS A 172 4.09 -9.41 10.03
N THR A 173 3.02 -8.81 9.56
CA THR A 173 1.65 -9.31 9.79
C THR A 173 1.45 -10.69 9.16
N GLU A 174 1.89 -10.90 7.92
CA GLU A 174 1.85 -12.20 7.24
C GLU A 174 2.62 -13.28 8.01
N ILE A 175 3.82 -12.95 8.50
CA ILE A 175 4.64 -13.88 9.28
C ILE A 175 3.97 -14.23 10.60
N ASN A 176 3.40 -13.25 11.31
CA ASN A 176 2.71 -13.49 12.58
C ASN A 176 1.49 -14.41 12.41
N LEU A 177 0.74 -14.25 11.32
CA LEU A 177 -0.37 -15.16 11.01
C LEU A 177 0.12 -16.59 10.75
N LYS A 178 1.22 -16.74 10.01
CA LYS A 178 1.81 -18.08 9.77
C LYS A 178 2.38 -18.72 11.04
N LEU A 179 2.95 -17.93 11.94
CA LEU A 179 3.42 -18.42 13.24
C LEU A 179 2.25 -18.94 14.08
N LEU A 180 1.14 -18.20 14.14
CA LEU A 180 -0.05 -18.62 14.84
C LEU A 180 -0.61 -19.93 14.27
N GLU A 181 -0.64 -20.07 12.95
CA GLU A 181 -1.05 -21.29 12.25
C GLU A 181 -0.16 -22.49 12.64
N LEU A 182 1.16 -22.31 12.63
CA LEU A 182 2.12 -23.35 13.02
C LEU A 182 2.02 -23.73 14.49
N GLU A 183 1.86 -22.76 15.39
CA GLU A 183 1.68 -22.99 16.82
C GLU A 183 0.43 -23.83 17.06
N THR A 184 -0.66 -23.52 16.38
CA THR A 184 -1.89 -24.30 16.49
C THR A 184 -1.75 -25.72 15.97
N LEU A 185 -1.05 -25.90 14.82
CA LEU A 185 -0.76 -27.25 14.30
C LEU A 185 0.12 -28.05 15.25
N PHE A 186 1.09 -27.40 15.90
CA PHE A 186 1.93 -28.04 16.91
C PHE A 186 1.12 -28.47 18.13
N ASP A 187 0.24 -27.62 18.65
CA ASP A 187 -0.64 -27.91 19.75
C ASP A 187 -1.57 -29.08 19.44
N ILE A 188 -2.16 -29.12 18.25
CA ILE A 188 -2.96 -30.24 17.77
C ILE A 188 -2.12 -31.53 17.75
N SER A 189 -0.88 -31.46 17.24
CA SER A 189 0.03 -32.62 17.19
C SER A 189 0.38 -33.16 18.58
N VAL A 190 0.60 -32.26 19.54
CA VAL A 190 0.85 -32.64 20.95
C VAL A 190 -0.39 -33.25 21.55
N ALA A 191 -1.58 -32.69 21.35
CA ALA A 191 -2.84 -33.25 21.82
C ALA A 191 -3.07 -34.68 21.28
N ILE A 192 -2.91 -34.87 19.97
CA ILE A 192 -3.01 -36.18 19.32
C ILE A 192 -2.05 -37.21 19.94
N SER A 193 -0.84 -36.77 20.31
CA SER A 193 0.19 -37.66 20.88
C SER A 193 -0.02 -37.98 22.36
N SER A 194 -0.77 -37.14 23.09
CA SER A 194 -0.92 -37.24 24.53
C SER A 194 -2.24 -37.87 24.97
N VAL A 195 -3.26 -37.90 24.12
CA VAL A 195 -4.61 -38.41 24.46
C VAL A 195 -4.74 -39.87 24.03
N LEU A 196 -5.01 -40.75 25.01
CA LEU A 196 -5.26 -42.16 24.78
C LEU A 196 -6.76 -42.45 24.47
N ASP A 197 -7.65 -41.50 24.78
CA ASP A 197 -9.08 -41.59 24.50
C ASP A 197 -9.41 -40.85 23.18
N VAL A 198 -9.99 -41.64 22.27
CA VAL A 198 -10.32 -41.12 20.92
C VAL A 198 -11.40 -40.05 20.98
N ASP A 199 -12.33 -40.13 21.92
CA ASP A 199 -13.44 -39.19 22.03
C ASP A 199 -12.93 -37.84 22.56
N GLU A 200 -12.09 -37.83 23.58
CA GLU A 200 -11.43 -36.63 24.11
C GLU A 200 -10.54 -35.96 23.07
N LEU A 201 -9.81 -36.75 22.29
CA LEU A 201 -9.01 -36.29 21.19
C LEU A 201 -9.86 -35.59 20.12
N CYS A 202 -11.00 -36.20 19.76
CA CYS A 202 -11.89 -35.61 18.73
C CYS A 202 -12.49 -34.28 19.17
N ASP A 203 -12.86 -34.16 20.44
CA ASP A 203 -13.34 -32.91 21.02
C ASP A 203 -12.26 -31.81 20.99
N ASP A 204 -11.05 -32.09 21.44
CA ASP A 204 -9.96 -31.12 21.46
C ASP A 204 -9.58 -30.64 20.05
N VAL A 205 -9.46 -31.56 19.09
CA VAL A 205 -9.22 -31.24 17.67
C VAL A 205 -10.34 -30.41 17.09
N LEU A 206 -11.61 -30.71 17.40
CA LEU A 206 -12.76 -29.97 16.92
C LEU A 206 -12.74 -28.53 17.44
N TRP A 207 -12.58 -28.35 18.76
CA TRP A 207 -12.55 -27.03 19.39
C TRP A 207 -11.45 -26.13 18.81
N ARG A 208 -10.24 -26.64 18.63
CA ARG A 208 -9.11 -25.93 18.06
C ARG A 208 -9.37 -25.57 16.59
N SER A 209 -9.89 -26.52 15.81
CA SER A 209 -10.19 -26.29 14.38
C SER A 209 -11.27 -25.24 14.19
N VAL A 210 -12.32 -25.27 14.99
CA VAL A 210 -13.39 -24.25 14.97
C VAL A 210 -12.84 -22.86 15.28
N GLY A 211 -11.94 -22.77 16.28
CA GLY A 211 -11.30 -21.49 16.64
C GLY A 211 -10.43 -20.92 15.51
N ILE A 212 -9.61 -21.75 14.87
CA ILE A 212 -8.73 -21.31 13.77
C ILE A 212 -9.54 -20.87 12.54
N LEU A 213 -10.55 -21.68 12.17
CA LEU A 213 -11.36 -21.43 10.97
C LEU A 213 -12.45 -20.39 11.20
N ASN A 214 -12.59 -19.91 12.44
CA ASN A 214 -13.68 -19.02 12.86
C ASN A 214 -15.06 -19.56 12.40
N ALA A 215 -15.23 -20.89 12.52
CA ALA A 215 -16.44 -21.55 12.08
C ALA A 215 -17.54 -21.45 13.15
N SER A 216 -18.79 -21.31 12.73
CA SER A 216 -19.95 -21.24 13.64
C SER A 216 -20.45 -22.60 14.09
N LYS A 217 -20.16 -23.66 13.35
CA LYS A 217 -20.56 -25.04 13.62
C LYS A 217 -19.45 -26.02 13.19
N GLY A 218 -19.35 -27.17 13.86
CA GLY A 218 -18.39 -28.20 13.49
C GLY A 218 -18.80 -29.58 13.98
N VAL A 219 -18.34 -30.63 13.31
CA VAL A 219 -18.55 -32.00 13.70
C VAL A 219 -17.36 -32.87 13.29
N VAL A 220 -16.96 -33.79 14.14
CA VAL A 220 -15.99 -34.84 13.81
C VAL A 220 -16.73 -36.17 13.63
N LEU A 221 -16.51 -36.78 12.47
CA LEU A 221 -17.11 -38.04 12.10
C LEU A 221 -16.02 -39.09 11.99
N LEU A 222 -16.17 -40.18 12.73
CA LEU A 222 -15.27 -41.33 12.67
C LEU A 222 -15.92 -42.54 12.02
N SER A 223 -15.10 -43.33 11.35
CA SER A 223 -15.48 -44.62 10.79
C SER A 223 -15.06 -45.74 11.73
N SER A 224 -16.00 -46.56 12.18
CA SER A 224 -15.71 -47.76 12.96
C SER A 224 -15.45 -48.93 12.02
N GLY A 225 -14.19 -49.27 11.77
CA GLY A 225 -13.79 -50.42 10.98
C GLY A 225 -14.35 -50.44 9.54
N GLU A 226 -14.94 -51.56 9.15
CA GLU A 226 -15.54 -51.78 7.82
C GLU A 226 -16.94 -51.17 7.64
N SER A 227 -17.50 -50.53 8.67
CA SER A 227 -18.83 -49.95 8.61
C SER A 227 -18.90 -48.87 7.49
N PRO A 228 -19.94 -48.91 6.66
CA PRO A 228 -20.15 -47.81 5.68
C PRO A 228 -20.70 -46.55 6.30
N ILE A 229 -20.96 -46.53 7.60
CA ILE A 229 -21.57 -45.41 8.31
C ILE A 229 -20.48 -44.68 9.12
N LEU A 230 -20.54 -43.37 9.10
CA LEU A 230 -19.70 -42.49 9.92
C LEU A 230 -20.51 -42.06 11.15
N ASN A 231 -19.92 -42.21 12.33
CA ASN A 231 -20.51 -41.79 13.58
C ASN A 231 -19.97 -40.42 13.98
N ALA A 232 -20.85 -39.55 14.46
CA ALA A 232 -20.43 -38.28 15.07
C ALA A 232 -19.86 -38.57 16.45
N VAL A 233 -18.62 -38.20 16.69
CA VAL A 233 -17.88 -38.39 17.94
C VAL A 233 -17.77 -37.08 18.70
N ALA A 234 -17.62 -35.99 18.04
CA ALA A 234 -17.59 -34.66 18.63
C ALA A 234 -18.42 -33.65 17.82
N ASN A 235 -19.07 -32.70 18.49
CA ASN A 235 -19.82 -31.64 17.83
C ASN A 235 -19.65 -30.29 18.52
N PHE A 236 -19.78 -29.21 17.73
CA PHE A 236 -19.77 -27.85 18.20
C PHE A 236 -20.95 -27.06 17.60
N ASN A 237 -21.83 -26.55 18.46
CA ASN A 237 -23.01 -25.74 18.05
C ASN A 237 -23.93 -26.41 17.01
N TRP A 238 -23.98 -27.74 16.97
CA TRP A 238 -24.85 -28.50 16.08
C TRP A 238 -26.04 -29.01 16.88
N ASP A 239 -27.13 -28.23 16.87
CA ASP A 239 -28.35 -28.49 17.66
C ASP A 239 -29.35 -29.42 16.93
N GLU A 240 -29.09 -29.74 15.66
CA GLU A 240 -29.93 -30.64 14.86
C GLU A 240 -29.36 -32.05 14.88
N ASP A 241 -30.22 -33.08 14.65
CA ASP A 241 -29.78 -34.46 14.48
C ASP A 241 -28.71 -34.52 13.38
N ILE A 242 -27.49 -34.90 13.74
CA ILE A 242 -26.39 -35.03 12.79
C ILE A 242 -26.74 -36.12 11.80
N PRO A 243 -26.89 -35.84 10.51
CA PRO A 243 -27.31 -36.84 9.55
C PRO A 243 -26.28 -37.97 9.48
N LEU A 244 -26.73 -39.21 9.53
CA LEU A 244 -25.88 -40.39 9.33
C LEU A 244 -25.28 -40.34 7.93
N LEU A 245 -23.99 -39.96 7.84
CA LEU A 245 -23.28 -39.87 6.60
C LEU A 245 -22.70 -41.22 6.20
N SER A 246 -23.02 -41.65 4.99
CA SER A 246 -22.45 -42.89 4.41
C SER A 246 -21.15 -42.57 3.68
N LYS A 247 -20.14 -43.44 3.81
CA LYS A 247 -18.90 -43.43 3.00
C LYS A 247 -19.14 -43.42 1.49
N LYS A 248 -20.36 -43.76 1.04
CA LYS A 248 -20.76 -43.73 -0.38
C LYS A 248 -21.05 -42.33 -0.93
N LEU A 249 -21.06 -41.26 -0.10
CA LEU A 249 -21.24 -39.91 -0.57
C LEU A 249 -20.13 -39.52 -1.57
N ALA A 250 -20.50 -38.85 -2.65
CA ALA A 250 -19.58 -38.48 -3.73
C ALA A 250 -18.35 -37.66 -3.26
N VAL A 251 -18.50 -36.94 -2.15
CA VAL A 251 -17.41 -36.14 -1.53
C VAL A 251 -16.31 -37.03 -0.99
N PHE A 252 -16.66 -38.19 -0.32
CA PHE A 252 -15.67 -39.10 0.20
C PHE A 252 -14.93 -39.90 -0.86
N LYS A 253 -15.59 -40.22 -1.99
CA LYS A 253 -14.94 -40.84 -3.15
C LYS A 253 -13.85 -39.93 -3.74
N LYS A 254 -14.12 -38.63 -3.81
CA LYS A 254 -13.17 -37.64 -4.32
C LYS A 254 -11.96 -37.44 -3.41
N ILE A 255 -12.13 -37.59 -2.09
CA ILE A 255 -11.05 -37.52 -1.11
C ILE A 255 -10.16 -38.79 -1.17
N GLU A 256 -10.76 -39.96 -1.35
CA GLU A 256 -10.02 -41.22 -1.50
C GLU A 256 -9.25 -41.29 -2.84
N GLU A 257 -9.80 -40.76 -3.92
CA GLU A 257 -9.13 -40.67 -5.20
C GLU A 257 -7.90 -39.74 -5.15
N ASN A 258 -7.98 -38.62 -4.42
CA ASN A 258 -6.87 -37.70 -4.22
C ASN A 258 -5.77 -38.26 -3.31
N LYS A 259 -6.05 -39.19 -2.40
CA LYS A 259 -5.05 -39.86 -1.56
C LYS A 259 -4.21 -40.90 -2.31
N LYS A 260 -4.66 -41.38 -3.48
CA LYS A 260 -3.93 -42.37 -4.30
C LYS A 260 -2.99 -41.69 -5.31
N GLY A 261 -2.94 -40.34 -5.34
CA GLY A 261 -2.11 -39.55 -6.26
C GLY A 261 -0.98 -38.78 -5.57
N CYS A 262 -0.65 -39.04 -4.30
CA CYS A 262 0.52 -38.51 -3.59
C CYS A 262 1.50 -39.64 -3.28
#